data_b4c0e53fa1036174643136e4230677b2
#
_entry.id   b4c0e53fa1036174643136e4230677b2
#
_cell.length_a   1.000
_cell.length_b   1.000
_cell.length_c   1.000
_cell.angle_alpha   90.00
_cell.angle_beta   90.00
_cell.angle_gamma   90.00
#
_symmetry.space_group_name_H-M   'P 1'
#
loop_
_entity.id
_entity.type
_entity.pdbx_description
1 polymer ?
#
loop_
_entity_poly.entity_id
_entity_poly.type
_entity_poly.pdbx_seq_one_letter_code
_entity_poly.pdbx_strand_id
1 'polypeptide(L)'
;MCTDNKPLIAVTGATSKQGRSVVATLLESQRFRVRAFTRRQDSPEALRLKKLGAEIVTVPLELGHQKDLVAAFKGADGAFVMTPPIAPPEAIEAPLGRQLADAAVEAGVGHIVFSTLENVEEITGGTKYAPHFTDKARVADHIRGLPVSHSFIMLAFFYTNVLEYYAPRMERRHPAPADLSPRGFRSAFRRSADRDGACCPRDLLKPRAL
;
A
#
# COMPACT_ATOMS: atom_id res chain seq x y z
N MET A 1 23.43 13.08 28.67
CA MET A 1 22.91 12.74 27.37
C MET A 1 21.45 12.35 27.56
N CYS A 2 20.52 13.21 27.18
CA CYS A 2 19.10 12.81 27.18
C CYS A 2 18.92 11.67 26.18
N THR A 3 18.72 10.47 26.66
CA THR A 3 18.22 9.37 25.82
C THR A 3 16.89 9.81 25.28
N ASP A 4 16.80 9.96 23.98
CA ASP A 4 15.59 10.39 23.28
C ASP A 4 14.52 9.30 23.51
N ASN A 5 13.71 9.49 24.56
CA ASN A 5 12.74 8.48 25.05
C ASN A 5 11.48 8.41 24.15
N LYS A 6 11.63 8.79 22.87
CA LYS A 6 10.54 8.73 21.90
C LYS A 6 10.31 7.29 21.47
N PRO A 7 9.04 6.85 21.39
CA PRO A 7 8.73 5.52 20.87
C PRO A 7 9.32 5.31 19.47
N LEU A 8 9.83 4.11 19.23
CA LEU A 8 10.38 3.69 17.95
C LEU A 8 9.29 2.98 17.13
N ILE A 9 9.03 3.48 15.93
CA ILE A 9 8.08 2.89 15.00
C ILE A 9 8.82 2.25 13.83
N ALA A 10 8.68 0.94 13.66
CA ALA A 10 9.18 0.22 12.50
C ALA A 10 8.20 0.34 11.33
N VAL A 11 8.69 0.61 10.13
CA VAL A 11 7.87 0.79 8.93
C VAL A 11 8.34 -0.14 7.84
N THR A 12 7.51 -1.14 7.47
CA THR A 12 7.76 -1.98 6.29
C THR A 12 7.34 -1.24 5.03
N GLY A 13 7.93 -1.59 3.88
CA GLY A 13 7.62 -0.90 2.63
C GLY A 13 7.92 0.61 2.65
N ALA A 14 8.84 1.05 3.50
CA ALA A 14 9.13 2.46 3.77
C ALA A 14 9.49 3.28 2.52
N THR A 15 10.03 2.66 1.48
CA THR A 15 10.38 3.32 0.21
C THR A 15 9.22 3.40 -0.79
N SER A 16 8.06 2.82 -0.50
CA SER A 16 6.84 2.93 -1.30
C SER A 16 6.17 4.31 -1.16
N LYS A 17 5.19 4.62 -2.00
CA LYS A 17 4.42 5.87 -1.90
C LYS A 17 3.78 6.05 -0.51
N GLN A 18 3.09 5.03 -0.03
CA GLN A 18 2.45 5.06 1.29
C GLN A 18 3.48 5.07 2.41
N GLY A 19 4.47 4.17 2.36
CA GLY A 19 5.50 4.08 3.40
C GLY A 19 6.29 5.36 3.57
N ARG A 20 6.68 6.04 2.49
CA ARG A 20 7.37 7.33 2.56
C ARG A 20 6.54 8.41 3.23
N SER A 21 5.24 8.45 2.95
CA SER A 21 4.31 9.39 3.59
C SER A 21 4.22 9.11 5.09
N VAL A 22 4.09 7.84 5.49
CA VAL A 22 4.05 7.45 6.90
C VAL A 22 5.34 7.85 7.61
N VAL A 23 6.50 7.51 7.04
CA VAL A 23 7.81 7.88 7.63
C VAL A 23 7.95 9.40 7.78
N ALA A 24 7.63 10.17 6.73
CA ALA A 24 7.70 11.62 6.78
C ALA A 24 6.82 12.19 7.88
N THR A 25 5.54 11.81 7.93
CA THR A 25 4.58 12.30 8.93
C THR A 25 5.02 11.96 10.37
N LEU A 26 5.52 10.74 10.59
CA LEU A 26 5.99 10.33 11.92
C LEU A 26 7.20 11.18 12.35
N LEU A 27 8.16 11.42 11.47
CA LEU A 27 9.35 12.24 11.77
C LEU A 27 8.99 13.72 11.94
N GLU A 28 8.13 14.28 11.08
CA GLU A 28 7.64 15.66 11.17
C GLU A 28 6.92 15.93 12.49
N SER A 29 6.20 14.95 13.02
CA SER A 29 5.52 15.06 14.31
C SER A 29 6.48 15.26 15.49
N GLN A 30 7.75 14.91 15.33
CA GLN A 30 8.80 14.90 16.35
C GLN A 30 8.48 14.06 17.60
N ARG A 31 7.43 13.25 17.55
CA ARG A 31 6.97 12.40 18.67
C ARG A 31 7.58 11.01 18.63
N PHE A 32 8.09 10.59 17.48
CA PHE A 32 8.55 9.23 17.24
C PHE A 32 9.97 9.21 16.67
N ARG A 33 10.67 8.12 16.92
CA ARG A 33 11.80 7.67 16.10
C ARG A 33 11.25 6.70 15.06
N VAL A 34 11.86 6.63 13.90
CA VAL A 34 11.39 5.77 12.81
C VAL A 34 12.51 4.87 12.32
N ARG A 35 12.22 3.59 12.24
CA ARG A 35 13.05 2.56 11.62
C ARG A 35 12.40 2.13 10.31
N ALA A 36 13.03 2.47 9.21
CA ALA A 36 12.54 2.24 7.85
C ALA A 36 13.16 0.97 7.25
N PHE A 37 12.34 -0.04 6.97
CA PHE A 37 12.80 -1.27 6.33
C PHE A 37 12.90 -1.10 4.83
N THR A 38 14.00 -1.56 4.26
CA THR A 38 14.25 -1.53 2.82
C THR A 38 15.01 -2.77 2.38
N ARG A 39 14.88 -3.13 1.13
CA ARG A 39 15.72 -4.15 0.48
C ARG A 39 17.07 -3.59 0.01
N ARG A 40 17.15 -2.26 -0.20
CA ARG A 40 18.35 -1.56 -0.70
C ARG A 40 18.51 -0.24 0.02
N GLN A 41 19.52 -0.16 0.88
CA GLN A 41 19.83 1.04 1.67
C GLN A 41 20.40 2.19 0.84
N ASP A 42 20.92 1.90 -0.33
CA ASP A 42 21.54 2.82 -1.28
C ASP A 42 20.56 3.41 -2.30
N SER A 43 19.29 3.00 -2.26
CA SER A 43 18.29 3.56 -3.16
C SER A 43 18.06 5.05 -2.87
N PRO A 44 17.73 5.87 -3.91
CA PRO A 44 17.47 7.30 -3.73
C PRO A 44 16.41 7.58 -2.65
N GLU A 45 15.38 6.74 -2.58
CA GLU A 45 14.30 6.83 -1.58
C GLU A 45 14.82 6.54 -0.17
N ALA A 46 15.63 5.49 0.02
CA ALA A 46 16.20 5.15 1.32
C ALA A 46 17.16 6.25 1.80
N LEU A 47 18.01 6.79 0.92
CA LEU A 47 18.89 7.89 1.23
C LEU A 47 18.14 9.18 1.61
N ARG A 48 16.98 9.43 0.96
CA ARG A 48 16.11 10.55 1.32
C ARG A 48 15.52 10.36 2.71
N LEU A 49 15.02 9.18 3.04
CA LEU A 49 14.48 8.87 4.37
C LEU A 49 15.56 8.99 5.46
N LYS A 50 16.79 8.54 5.17
CA LYS A 50 17.93 8.70 6.07
C LYS A 50 18.24 10.18 6.34
N LYS A 51 18.19 11.04 5.32
CA LYS A 51 18.38 12.49 5.47
C LYS A 51 17.29 13.14 6.32
N LEU A 52 16.06 12.59 6.32
CA LEU A 52 14.97 13.04 7.18
C LEU A 52 15.10 12.56 8.63
N GLY A 53 16.07 11.69 8.94
CA GLY A 53 16.34 11.21 10.29
C GLY A 53 15.81 9.79 10.57
N ALA A 54 15.37 9.04 9.57
CA ALA A 54 15.00 7.64 9.75
C ALA A 54 16.23 6.75 9.91
N GLU A 55 16.16 5.79 10.83
CA GLU A 55 17.06 4.64 10.89
C GLU A 55 16.75 3.71 9.72
N ILE A 56 17.72 3.46 8.84
CA ILE A 56 17.54 2.57 7.70
C ILE A 56 18.06 1.18 8.04
N VAL A 57 17.18 0.19 7.94
CA VAL A 57 17.51 -1.22 8.15
C VAL A 57 17.27 -1.99 6.86
N THR A 58 18.32 -2.65 6.38
CA THR A 58 18.20 -3.56 5.23
C THR A 58 17.77 -4.93 5.73
N VAL A 59 16.60 -5.38 5.25
CA VAL A 59 16.07 -6.70 5.58
C VAL A 59 15.34 -7.27 4.37
N PRO A 60 15.50 -8.58 4.07
CA PRO A 60 14.73 -9.24 3.04
C PRO A 60 13.25 -9.26 3.42
N LEU A 61 12.39 -8.68 2.55
CA LEU A 61 10.94 -8.77 2.70
C LEU A 61 10.44 -9.93 1.81
N GLU A 62 10.86 -11.13 2.18
CA GLU A 62 10.63 -12.38 1.45
C GLU A 62 10.29 -13.50 2.43
N LEU A 63 9.68 -14.57 1.94
CA LEU A 63 9.37 -15.72 2.77
C LEU A 63 10.65 -16.44 3.22
N GLY A 64 10.61 -17.03 4.42
CA GLY A 64 11.74 -17.76 5.00
C GLY A 64 12.73 -16.90 5.80
N HIS A 65 12.55 -15.58 5.86
CA HIS A 65 13.42 -14.66 6.59
C HIS A 65 12.86 -14.23 7.96
N GLN A 66 12.13 -15.12 8.66
CA GLN A 66 11.50 -14.80 9.95
C GLN A 66 12.51 -14.23 10.96
N LYS A 67 13.68 -14.87 11.12
CA LYS A 67 14.70 -14.45 12.09
C LYS A 67 15.24 -13.04 11.80
N ASP A 68 15.46 -12.75 10.53
CA ASP A 68 15.96 -11.43 10.12
C ASP A 68 14.92 -10.34 10.37
N LEU A 69 13.65 -10.66 10.12
CA LEU A 69 12.52 -9.76 10.39
C LEU A 69 12.34 -9.51 11.89
N VAL A 70 12.41 -10.55 12.71
CA VAL A 70 12.36 -10.42 14.18
C VAL A 70 13.49 -9.53 14.68
N ALA A 71 14.71 -9.76 14.20
CA ALA A 71 15.86 -8.92 14.55
C ALA A 71 15.66 -7.45 14.14
N ALA A 72 15.08 -7.21 12.96
CA ALA A 72 14.79 -5.87 12.47
C ALA A 72 13.71 -5.16 13.30
N PHE A 73 12.66 -5.86 13.74
CA PHE A 73 11.62 -5.31 14.61
C PHE A 73 12.05 -5.10 16.06
N LYS A 74 13.10 -5.77 16.51
CA LYS A 74 13.50 -5.75 17.91
C LYS A 74 13.67 -4.35 18.47
N GLY A 75 13.01 -4.09 19.60
CA GLY A 75 13.03 -2.78 20.29
C GLY A 75 12.14 -1.73 19.66
N ALA A 76 11.31 -2.07 18.66
CA ALA A 76 10.26 -1.18 18.19
C ALA A 76 9.03 -1.27 19.10
N ASP A 77 8.48 -0.11 19.49
CA ASP A 77 7.27 0.00 20.30
C ASP A 77 6.01 -0.23 19.46
N GLY A 78 6.06 0.15 18.18
CA GLY A 78 4.98 -0.03 17.23
C GLY A 78 5.50 -0.35 15.83
N ALA A 79 4.63 -0.88 14.99
CA ALA A 79 4.94 -1.17 13.60
C ALA A 79 3.85 -0.71 12.64
N PHE A 80 4.25 -0.07 11.56
CA PHE A 80 3.41 0.08 10.37
C PHE A 80 3.78 -1.01 9.36
N VAL A 81 2.85 -1.91 9.13
CA VAL A 81 3.05 -3.08 8.27
C VAL A 81 2.25 -2.93 6.99
N MET A 82 2.92 -3.08 5.88
CA MET A 82 2.31 -3.19 4.57
C MET A 82 3.05 -4.22 3.72
N THR A 83 2.32 -4.89 2.86
CA THR A 83 2.85 -5.81 1.86
C THR A 83 2.94 -5.13 0.50
N PRO A 84 3.95 -5.43 -0.33
CA PRO A 84 3.94 -5.03 -1.73
C PRO A 84 2.87 -5.82 -2.48
N PRO A 85 2.27 -5.25 -3.55
CA PRO A 85 1.42 -6.03 -4.44
C PRO A 85 2.29 -7.07 -5.16
N ILE A 86 1.91 -8.34 -5.03
CA ILE A 86 2.61 -9.45 -5.68
C ILE A 86 1.67 -10.02 -6.73
N ALA A 87 2.09 -9.90 -7.99
CA ALA A 87 1.30 -10.39 -9.11
C ALA A 87 1.31 -11.93 -9.18
N PRO A 88 0.20 -12.56 -9.61
CA PRO A 88 0.22 -13.98 -9.94
C PRO A 88 1.35 -14.29 -10.95
N PRO A 89 1.95 -15.49 -10.89
CA PRO A 89 1.48 -16.69 -10.17
C PRO A 89 1.97 -16.82 -8.72
N GLU A 90 2.76 -15.91 -8.21
CA GLU A 90 3.50 -16.13 -6.96
C GLU A 90 2.62 -16.09 -5.69
N ALA A 91 1.40 -15.58 -5.74
CA ALA A 91 0.39 -15.59 -4.67
C ALA A 91 0.94 -15.62 -3.20
N ILE A 92 2.06 -14.92 -2.96
CA ILE A 92 2.79 -14.95 -1.68
C ILE A 92 2.48 -13.75 -0.80
N GLU A 93 1.58 -12.86 -1.20
CA GLU A 93 1.28 -11.63 -0.45
C GLU A 93 0.70 -11.95 0.93
N ALA A 94 -0.28 -12.86 1.02
CA ALA A 94 -0.86 -13.25 2.30
C ALA A 94 0.13 -14.00 3.21
N PRO A 95 0.90 -15.01 2.73
CA PRO A 95 1.94 -15.63 3.54
C PRO A 95 3.01 -14.65 4.03
N LEU A 96 3.47 -13.73 3.19
CA LEU A 96 4.45 -12.72 3.56
C LEU A 96 3.89 -11.75 4.62
N GLY A 97 2.64 -11.30 4.44
CA GLY A 97 1.99 -10.42 5.40
C GLY A 97 1.84 -11.05 6.78
N ARG A 98 1.48 -12.34 6.83
CA ARG A 98 1.44 -13.11 8.08
C ARG A 98 2.82 -13.22 8.72
N GLN A 99 3.85 -13.58 7.95
CA GLN A 99 5.23 -13.65 8.44
C GLN A 99 5.69 -12.31 9.04
N LEU A 100 5.36 -11.17 8.40
CA LEU A 100 5.69 -9.84 8.91
C LEU A 100 4.98 -9.55 10.25
N ALA A 101 3.70 -9.89 10.36
CA ALA A 101 2.93 -9.69 11.58
C ALA A 101 3.45 -10.60 12.73
N ASP A 102 3.70 -11.86 12.43
CA ASP A 102 4.24 -12.84 13.40
C ASP A 102 5.63 -12.40 13.89
N ALA A 103 6.50 -11.92 12.99
CA ALA A 103 7.81 -11.40 13.36
C ALA A 103 7.73 -10.15 14.25
N ALA A 104 6.77 -9.26 14.00
CA ALA A 104 6.56 -8.09 14.84
C ALA A 104 6.12 -8.50 16.26
N VAL A 105 5.20 -9.46 16.37
CA VAL A 105 4.73 -10.00 17.66
C VAL A 105 5.87 -10.70 18.41
N GLU A 106 6.62 -11.57 17.72
CA GLU A 106 7.76 -12.29 18.30
C GLU A 106 8.86 -11.32 18.80
N ALA A 107 9.03 -10.19 18.12
CA ALA A 107 9.96 -9.14 18.53
C ALA A 107 9.48 -8.27 19.69
N GLY A 108 8.23 -8.46 20.14
CA GLY A 108 7.65 -7.71 21.26
C GLY A 108 7.05 -6.35 20.87
N VAL A 109 6.68 -6.15 19.61
CA VAL A 109 5.97 -4.93 19.16
C VAL A 109 4.62 -4.83 19.84
N GLY A 110 4.34 -3.69 20.48
CA GLY A 110 3.11 -3.48 21.26
C GLY A 110 1.88 -3.11 20.44
N HIS A 111 2.05 -2.55 19.25
CA HIS A 111 0.94 -2.15 18.37
C HIS A 111 1.30 -2.28 16.89
N ILE A 112 0.42 -2.90 16.13
CA ILE A 112 0.56 -3.04 14.66
C ILE A 112 -0.51 -2.19 13.97
N VAL A 113 -0.08 -1.30 13.09
CA VAL A 113 -0.96 -0.65 12.10
C VAL A 113 -0.75 -1.35 10.77
N PHE A 114 -1.77 -2.01 10.24
CA PHE A 114 -1.66 -2.73 8.98
C PHE A 114 -2.45 -2.03 7.87
N SER A 115 -1.80 -1.83 6.73
CA SER A 115 -2.45 -1.33 5.52
C SER A 115 -3.15 -2.46 4.79
N THR A 116 -4.48 -2.53 4.94
CA THR A 116 -5.34 -3.57 4.40
C THR A 116 -6.25 -3.05 3.29
N LEU A 117 -7.05 -3.93 2.73
CA LEU A 117 -8.12 -3.66 1.78
C LEU A 117 -9.32 -4.55 2.11
N GLU A 118 -10.45 -4.31 1.41
CA GLU A 118 -11.67 -5.10 1.58
C GLU A 118 -11.50 -6.53 1.06
N ASN A 119 -12.18 -7.48 1.71
CA ASN A 119 -12.22 -8.87 1.25
C ASN A 119 -13.23 -9.02 0.11
N VAL A 120 -12.77 -8.87 -1.13
CA VAL A 120 -13.63 -8.98 -2.33
C VAL A 120 -14.28 -10.37 -2.44
N GLU A 121 -13.57 -11.41 -2.03
CA GLU A 121 -14.11 -12.78 -2.06
C GLU A 121 -15.31 -12.91 -1.10
N GLU A 122 -15.19 -12.41 0.11
CA GLU A 122 -16.26 -12.41 1.11
C GLU A 122 -17.46 -11.55 0.68
N ILE A 123 -17.22 -10.30 0.26
CA ILE A 123 -18.25 -9.35 -0.17
C ILE A 123 -19.07 -9.91 -1.35
N THR A 124 -18.43 -10.69 -2.22
CA THR A 124 -19.06 -11.25 -3.41
C THR A 124 -19.59 -12.68 -3.21
N GLY A 125 -19.59 -13.19 -1.99
CA GLY A 125 -20.01 -14.56 -1.69
C GLY A 125 -19.20 -15.62 -2.44
N GLY A 126 -17.90 -15.40 -2.61
CA GLY A 126 -16.99 -16.32 -3.29
C GLY A 126 -17.02 -16.25 -4.83
N THR A 127 -17.82 -15.35 -5.42
CA THR A 127 -17.95 -15.29 -6.89
C THR A 127 -16.81 -14.56 -7.58
N LYS A 128 -16.07 -13.71 -6.84
CA LYS A 128 -14.93 -12.96 -7.38
C LYS A 128 -13.75 -13.04 -6.41
N TYR A 129 -12.57 -13.21 -6.98
CA TYR A 129 -11.30 -13.13 -6.26
C TYR A 129 -10.45 -12.01 -6.84
N ALA A 130 -10.05 -11.08 -5.97
CA ALA A 130 -9.11 -10.03 -6.30
C ALA A 130 -7.85 -10.21 -5.43
N PRO A 131 -6.78 -10.84 -5.94
CA PRO A 131 -5.64 -11.29 -5.13
C PRO A 131 -5.15 -10.24 -4.16
N HIS A 132 -4.83 -9.06 -4.66
CA HIS A 132 -4.31 -7.96 -3.86
C HIS A 132 -5.25 -7.48 -2.73
N PHE A 133 -6.56 -7.48 -2.97
CA PHE A 133 -7.55 -7.12 -1.97
C PHE A 133 -7.78 -8.24 -0.96
N THR A 134 -8.12 -9.42 -1.46
CA THR A 134 -8.45 -10.59 -0.64
C THR A 134 -7.25 -11.02 0.21
N ASP A 135 -6.02 -10.99 -0.34
CA ASP A 135 -4.82 -11.39 0.41
C ASP A 135 -4.52 -10.44 1.56
N LYS A 136 -4.67 -9.12 1.36
CA LYS A 136 -4.52 -8.15 2.45
C LYS A 136 -5.59 -8.34 3.54
N ALA A 137 -6.83 -8.61 3.16
CA ALA A 137 -7.88 -8.89 4.12
C ALA A 137 -7.57 -10.15 4.94
N ARG A 138 -7.08 -11.22 4.31
CA ARG A 138 -6.65 -12.45 4.99
C ARG A 138 -5.50 -12.22 5.98
N VAL A 139 -4.59 -11.27 5.69
CA VAL A 139 -3.56 -10.85 6.64
C VAL A 139 -4.17 -10.09 7.81
N ALA A 140 -5.14 -9.20 7.54
CA ALA A 140 -5.84 -8.48 8.61
C ALA A 140 -6.58 -9.44 9.56
N ASP A 141 -7.21 -10.50 9.02
CA ASP A 141 -7.87 -11.53 9.81
C ASP A 141 -6.86 -12.29 10.69
N HIS A 142 -5.68 -12.63 10.14
CA HIS A 142 -4.60 -13.23 10.90
C HIS A 142 -4.16 -12.31 12.06
N ILE A 143 -3.93 -11.01 11.79
CA ILE A 143 -3.53 -10.05 12.81
C ILE A 143 -4.57 -9.92 13.93
N ARG A 144 -5.87 -10.00 13.62
CA ARG A 144 -6.94 -10.00 14.65
C ARG A 144 -6.83 -11.15 15.63
N GLY A 145 -6.27 -12.28 15.20
CA GLY A 145 -6.03 -13.46 16.06
C GLY A 145 -4.74 -13.40 16.88
N LEU A 146 -3.85 -12.43 16.65
CA LEU A 146 -2.58 -12.33 17.36
C LEU A 146 -2.73 -11.58 18.71
N PRO A 147 -1.92 -11.91 19.72
CA PRO A 147 -1.93 -11.26 21.03
C PRO A 147 -1.23 -9.88 20.97
N VAL A 148 -1.67 -9.00 20.11
CA VAL A 148 -1.08 -7.65 19.90
C VAL A 148 -2.18 -6.63 19.67
N SER A 149 -1.99 -5.42 20.18
CA SER A 149 -2.88 -4.31 19.84
C SER A 149 -2.74 -3.96 18.35
N HIS A 150 -3.85 -3.72 17.66
CA HIS A 150 -3.79 -3.47 16.24
C HIS A 150 -4.81 -2.43 15.76
N SER A 151 -4.48 -1.80 14.63
CA SER A 151 -5.36 -0.92 13.87
C SER A 151 -5.22 -1.21 12.38
N PHE A 152 -6.28 -0.99 11.64
CA PHE A 152 -6.28 -1.16 10.19
C PHE A 152 -6.52 0.17 9.49
N ILE A 153 -5.76 0.39 8.41
CA ILE A 153 -5.97 1.52 7.52
C ILE A 153 -6.30 1.00 6.12
N MET A 154 -7.40 1.47 5.57
CA MET A 154 -7.77 1.20 4.17
C MET A 154 -7.64 2.49 3.38
N LEU A 155 -6.80 2.48 2.37
CA LEU A 155 -6.64 3.58 1.44
C LEU A 155 -7.40 3.28 0.15
N ALA A 156 -8.12 4.27 -0.32
CA ALA A 156 -8.70 4.24 -1.65
C ALA A 156 -7.61 4.39 -2.73
N PHE A 157 -8.05 4.51 -3.96
CA PHE A 157 -7.20 4.72 -5.12
C PHE A 157 -6.31 5.97 -4.97
N PHE A 158 -5.00 5.83 -5.17
CA PHE A 158 -4.09 6.97 -5.11
C PHE A 158 -4.33 7.92 -6.28
N TYR A 159 -4.61 9.19 -6.01
CA TYR A 159 -4.78 10.21 -7.04
C TYR A 159 -3.59 10.33 -7.99
N THR A 160 -2.38 10.08 -7.50
CA THR A 160 -1.17 10.06 -8.34
C THR A 160 -1.24 9.00 -9.44
N ASN A 161 -2.01 7.93 -9.26
CA ASN A 161 -2.20 6.91 -10.29
C ASN A 161 -2.94 7.46 -11.52
N VAL A 162 -3.80 8.47 -11.33
CA VAL A 162 -4.46 9.15 -12.46
C VAL A 162 -3.41 9.77 -13.39
N LEU A 163 -2.38 10.40 -12.82
CA LEU A 163 -1.31 11.04 -13.58
C LEU A 163 -0.31 10.03 -14.17
N GLU A 164 -0.05 8.94 -13.46
CA GLU A 164 0.99 7.97 -13.84
C GLU A 164 0.48 6.92 -14.83
N TYR A 165 -0.73 6.40 -14.61
CA TYR A 165 -1.27 5.27 -15.37
C TYR A 165 -2.44 5.63 -16.28
N TYR A 166 -3.21 6.68 -15.92
CA TYR A 166 -4.45 7.04 -16.60
C TYR A 166 -4.39 8.44 -17.23
N ALA A 167 -3.24 9.10 -17.22
CA ALA A 167 -3.09 10.39 -17.89
C ALA A 167 -3.47 10.26 -19.37
N PRO A 168 -4.30 11.16 -19.90
CA PRO A 168 -4.61 11.18 -21.32
C PRO A 168 -3.33 11.32 -22.13
N ARG A 169 -3.07 10.37 -23.02
CA ARG A 169 -1.96 10.45 -23.96
C ARG A 169 -2.50 10.91 -25.29
N MET A 170 -1.90 11.94 -25.87
CA MET A 170 -2.16 12.32 -27.26
C MET A 170 -1.62 11.20 -28.16
N GLU A 171 -2.49 10.33 -28.65
CA GLU A 171 -2.14 9.43 -29.74
C GLU A 171 -1.93 10.27 -31.00
N ARG A 172 -0.70 10.41 -31.47
CA ARG A 172 -0.47 10.85 -32.83
C ARG A 172 -1.22 9.87 -33.73
N ARG A 173 -2.13 10.38 -34.58
CA ARG A 173 -2.83 9.57 -35.58
C ARG A 173 -1.79 8.97 -36.55
N HIS A 174 -1.17 7.86 -36.19
CA HIS A 174 -0.70 6.92 -37.18
C HIS A 174 -1.91 6.06 -37.56
N PRO A 175 -2.14 5.80 -38.87
CA PRO A 175 -3.13 4.80 -39.23
C PRO A 175 -2.65 3.49 -38.58
N ALA A 176 -3.34 3.07 -37.54
CA ALA A 176 -3.05 1.83 -36.87
C ALA A 176 -3.27 0.69 -37.87
N PRO A 177 -2.35 -0.26 -38.00
CA PRO A 177 -2.70 -1.52 -38.63
C PRO A 177 -3.88 -2.08 -37.82
N ALA A 178 -4.94 -2.41 -38.54
CA ALA A 178 -6.12 -3.00 -37.97
C ALA A 178 -5.71 -4.22 -37.13
N ASP A 179 -6.24 -4.29 -35.90
CA ASP A 179 -6.27 -5.51 -35.10
C ASP A 179 -5.15 -5.80 -34.10
N LEU A 180 -5.06 -4.97 -33.03
CA LEU A 180 -4.49 -5.41 -31.74
C LEU A 180 -5.11 -4.61 -30.56
N SER A 181 -6.43 -4.44 -30.51
CA SER A 181 -7.09 -3.99 -29.28
C SER A 181 -7.62 -5.19 -28.52
N PRO A 182 -7.40 -5.29 -27.18
CA PRO A 182 -8.08 -6.29 -26.37
C PRO A 182 -9.58 -6.05 -26.47
N ARG A 183 -10.30 -6.98 -27.05
CA ARG A 183 -11.76 -6.92 -27.35
C ARG A 183 -12.66 -6.92 -26.11
N GLY A 184 -12.23 -6.42 -24.98
CA GLY A 184 -13.04 -6.43 -23.75
C GLY A 184 -13.43 -5.05 -23.21
N PHE A 185 -12.62 -4.04 -23.43
CA PHE A 185 -12.79 -2.76 -22.74
C PHE A 185 -13.57 -1.71 -23.51
N ARG A 186 -13.71 -1.85 -24.84
CA ARG A 186 -14.48 -0.89 -25.66
C ARG A 186 -15.99 -1.10 -25.65
N SER A 187 -16.49 -2.26 -25.25
CA SER A 187 -17.94 -2.54 -25.29
C SER A 187 -18.71 -1.99 -24.09
N ALA A 188 -18.04 -1.74 -22.97
CA ALA A 188 -18.72 -1.21 -21.78
C ALA A 188 -18.96 0.31 -21.88
N PHE A 189 -18.05 1.04 -22.50
CA PHE A 189 -18.16 2.51 -22.62
C PHE A 189 -19.00 3.00 -23.81
N ARG A 190 -19.12 2.20 -24.91
CA ARG A 190 -19.97 2.56 -26.06
C ARG A 190 -21.44 2.26 -25.85
N ARG A 191 -21.81 1.35 -24.95
CA ARG A 191 -23.24 1.04 -24.73
C ARG A 191 -23.96 2.04 -23.83
N SER A 192 -23.24 2.91 -23.15
CA SER A 192 -23.83 4.00 -22.35
C SER A 192 -24.09 5.26 -23.16
N ALA A 193 -23.39 5.47 -24.28
CA ALA A 193 -23.52 6.67 -25.09
C ALA A 193 -24.61 6.62 -26.17
N ASP A 194 -25.07 5.41 -26.55
CA ASP A 194 -25.99 5.23 -27.68
C ASP A 194 -27.45 4.99 -27.27
N ARG A 195 -27.81 5.05 -25.99
CA ARG A 195 -29.20 4.81 -25.57
C ARG A 195 -30.01 6.03 -25.14
N ASP A 196 -29.38 7.08 -24.77
CA ASP A 196 -30.13 8.30 -24.37
C ASP A 196 -29.48 9.54 -24.95
N GLY A 197 -30.02 9.94 -26.07
CA GLY A 197 -29.69 11.23 -26.73
C GLY A 197 -30.20 12.42 -25.94
N ALA A 198 -29.86 12.54 -24.66
CA ALA A 198 -30.14 13.74 -23.90
C ALA A 198 -29.23 13.83 -22.67
N CYS A 199 -28.67 15.00 -22.51
CA CYS A 199 -28.03 15.56 -21.33
C CYS A 199 -26.51 15.45 -21.21
N CYS A 200 -25.86 16.40 -21.88
CA CYS A 200 -24.63 16.96 -21.41
C CYS A 200 -24.95 17.94 -20.26
N PRO A 201 -24.59 17.70 -19.00
CA PRO A 201 -24.83 18.69 -17.96
C PRO A 201 -23.74 19.77 -18.03
N ARG A 202 -23.98 20.78 -18.86
CA ARG A 202 -23.19 22.02 -18.83
C ARG A 202 -23.48 22.92 -17.62
N ASP A 203 -24.38 22.51 -16.71
CA ASP A 203 -24.89 23.37 -15.64
C ASP A 203 -24.27 23.13 -14.25
N LEU A 204 -23.25 22.30 -14.11
CA LEU A 204 -22.62 22.05 -12.81
C LEU A 204 -21.44 22.96 -12.44
N LEU A 205 -21.16 24.00 -13.26
CA LEU A 205 -20.04 24.93 -13.03
C LEU A 205 -20.46 26.40 -12.85
N LYS A 206 -21.69 26.66 -12.39
CA LYS A 206 -22.02 28.02 -11.95
C LYS A 206 -21.80 28.15 -10.46
N PRO A 207 -20.92 29.07 -9.99
CA PRO A 207 -20.81 29.36 -8.55
C PRO A 207 -22.11 29.98 -8.07
N ARG A 208 -22.69 29.44 -7.00
CA ARG A 208 -23.77 30.11 -6.27
C ARG A 208 -23.15 31.32 -5.58
N ALA A 209 -23.58 32.49 -5.98
CA ALA A 209 -23.37 33.72 -5.22
C ALA A 209 -24.14 33.64 -3.90
N LEU A 210 -23.48 34.07 -2.83
CA LEU A 210 -24.05 34.34 -1.50
C LEU A 210 -25.01 35.51 -1.59
#